data_7aade2e59cb5407efa14e859e4811c7b
#
_entry.id   7aade2e59cb5407efa14e859e4811c7b
#
_cell.length_a   1.000
_cell.length_b   1.000
_cell.length_c   1.000
_cell.angle_alpha   90.00
_cell.angle_beta   90.00
_cell.angle_gamma   90.00
#
_symmetry.space_group_name_H-M   'P 1'
#
loop_
_entity.id
_entity.type
_entity.pdbx_description
1 polymer ?
#
loop_
_entity_poly.entity_id
_entity_poly.type
_entity_poly.pdbx_seq_one_letter_code
_entity_poly.pdbx_strand_id
1 'polypeptide(L)'
;MSDTFFSAGYDQSKKDKCVFIQKEGGNVACCATTVDDCLFVTSNDETWIQKQIEFLKVKYDDISVEMGDEIGLIGMQVKMDRVNKNVILTQPKNVEKIIATFGVDKGAPTPALGNMMGDDDTSPLLQNQKQFMSLNSMLMFIGQRTYPEIRPTVIKLSTKYNKATELDLCKAVRVAQYVYGCKETHQLVLAPKSLQMVCSADASYAEHADGKSHSGGTVGFESDTCCNFAFISCKQPVVAKSVGEAELIAQNRVGDYVEWAREMLLELGYPQETVPMYVDSQCAMQMLQQGTGSFKRAKHIKVRFFWMKDLLDNGSLKLIYMPTDELVADILTKPLTGGKFQYLLYKLIGWNNSKLLNCGNTLDQVAEEVC
;
A
#
# COMPACT_ATOMS: atom_id res chain seq x y z
N MET A 1 -6.75 -28.44 2.31
CA MET A 1 -7.60 -27.39 1.72
C MET A 1 -7.59 -27.42 0.19
N SER A 2 -6.43 -27.47 -0.51
CA SER A 2 -6.40 -27.49 -2.01
C SER A 2 -7.23 -28.62 -2.63
N ASP A 3 -7.11 -29.87 -2.13
CA ASP A 3 -7.89 -31.00 -2.65
C ASP A 3 -9.40 -30.81 -2.49
N THR A 4 -9.82 -30.06 -1.47
CA THR A 4 -11.22 -29.70 -1.25
C THR A 4 -11.72 -28.80 -2.38
N PHE A 5 -10.97 -27.75 -2.72
CA PHE A 5 -11.36 -26.85 -3.81
C PHE A 5 -11.29 -27.50 -5.18
N PHE A 6 -10.30 -28.36 -5.44
CA PHE A 6 -10.27 -29.15 -6.69
C PHE A 6 -11.49 -30.06 -6.83
N SER A 7 -11.93 -30.70 -5.75
CA SER A 7 -13.14 -31.56 -5.79
C SER A 7 -14.44 -30.76 -5.95
N ALA A 8 -14.42 -29.44 -5.67
CA ALA A 8 -15.53 -28.52 -5.93
C ALA A 8 -15.47 -27.86 -7.32
N GLY A 9 -14.52 -28.23 -8.18
CA GLY A 9 -14.38 -27.70 -9.54
C GLY A 9 -13.68 -26.36 -9.65
N TYR A 10 -12.87 -26.01 -8.65
CA TYR A 10 -12.00 -24.82 -8.71
C TYR A 10 -10.65 -25.16 -9.32
N ASP A 11 -10.10 -24.24 -10.07
CA ASP A 11 -8.71 -24.24 -10.52
C ASP A 11 -7.86 -23.35 -9.56
N GLN A 12 -6.69 -23.83 -9.14
CA GLN A 12 -5.77 -23.04 -8.36
C GLN A 12 -5.03 -22.03 -9.25
N SER A 13 -4.95 -20.78 -8.83
CA SER A 13 -4.21 -19.74 -9.54
C SER A 13 -2.73 -20.16 -9.72
N LYS A 14 -2.17 -19.83 -10.89
CA LYS A 14 -0.75 -20.02 -11.17
C LYS A 14 0.11 -18.95 -10.47
N LYS A 15 -0.50 -17.80 -10.12
CA LYS A 15 0.18 -16.62 -9.55
C LYS A 15 0.15 -16.59 -8.03
N ASP A 16 -0.95 -17.00 -7.43
CA ASP A 16 -1.09 -17.10 -5.98
C ASP A 16 -1.73 -18.43 -5.60
N LYS A 17 -0.97 -19.30 -4.94
CA LYS A 17 -1.42 -20.63 -4.53
C LYS A 17 -2.52 -20.61 -3.48
N CYS A 18 -2.79 -19.47 -2.88
CA CYS A 18 -3.89 -19.26 -1.94
C CYS A 18 -5.20 -18.82 -2.65
N VAL A 19 -5.18 -18.65 -3.97
CA VAL A 19 -6.35 -18.22 -4.75
C VAL A 19 -6.85 -19.38 -5.62
N PHE A 20 -8.15 -19.62 -5.53
CA PHE A 20 -8.87 -20.64 -6.30
C PHE A 20 -9.97 -19.96 -7.11
N ILE A 21 -10.09 -20.31 -8.39
CA ILE A 21 -10.99 -19.66 -9.35
C ILE A 21 -11.88 -20.71 -9.98
N GLN A 22 -13.18 -20.45 -10.04
CA GLN A 22 -14.16 -21.26 -10.77
C GLN A 22 -14.85 -20.38 -11.83
N LYS A 23 -14.97 -20.90 -13.04
CA LYS A 23 -15.67 -20.22 -14.14
C LYS A 23 -16.75 -21.14 -14.67
N GLU A 24 -18.00 -20.70 -14.59
CA GLU A 24 -19.14 -21.46 -15.03
C GLU A 24 -20.22 -20.54 -15.62
N GLY A 25 -20.72 -20.83 -16.83
CA GLY A 25 -21.82 -20.11 -17.45
C GLY A 25 -21.60 -18.60 -17.64
N GLY A 26 -20.36 -18.15 -17.78
CA GLY A 26 -20.00 -16.74 -17.86
C GLY A 26 -19.82 -16.04 -16.49
N ASN A 27 -20.10 -16.74 -15.41
CA ASN A 27 -19.85 -16.27 -14.04
C ASN A 27 -18.45 -16.65 -13.56
N VAL A 28 -17.91 -15.83 -12.66
CA VAL A 28 -16.61 -16.05 -12.02
C VAL A 28 -16.81 -16.10 -10.52
N ALA A 29 -16.24 -17.09 -9.88
CA ALA A 29 -16.10 -17.17 -8.43
C ALA A 29 -14.64 -17.31 -8.07
N CYS A 30 -14.21 -16.55 -7.08
CA CYS A 30 -12.87 -16.56 -6.55
C CYS A 30 -12.92 -16.87 -5.06
N CYS A 31 -12.10 -17.80 -4.60
CA CYS A 31 -11.85 -18.04 -3.19
C CYS A 31 -10.39 -17.72 -2.87
N ALA A 32 -10.17 -16.75 -1.99
CA ALA A 32 -8.86 -16.48 -1.43
C ALA A 32 -8.77 -17.08 -0.02
N THR A 33 -7.72 -17.88 0.22
CA THR A 33 -7.54 -18.61 1.49
C THR A 33 -6.36 -18.02 2.27
N THR A 34 -6.52 -17.87 3.59
CA THR A 34 -5.44 -17.45 4.48
C THR A 34 -5.51 -18.29 5.75
N VAL A 35 -4.63 -19.27 5.86
CA VAL A 35 -4.60 -20.27 6.94
C VAL A 35 -5.97 -20.95 7.11
N ASP A 36 -6.83 -20.44 7.99
CA ASP A 36 -8.15 -20.99 8.30
C ASP A 36 -9.31 -20.17 7.70
N ASP A 37 -9.02 -18.94 7.20
CA ASP A 37 -10.03 -18.05 6.64
C ASP A 37 -10.15 -18.23 5.12
N CYS A 38 -11.40 -18.20 4.62
CA CYS A 38 -11.72 -18.23 3.19
C CYS A 38 -12.62 -17.05 2.83
N LEU A 39 -12.16 -16.19 1.91
CA LEU A 39 -12.97 -15.13 1.33
C LEU A 39 -13.52 -15.61 -0.04
N PHE A 40 -14.84 -15.70 -0.15
CA PHE A 40 -15.50 -15.95 -1.42
C PHE A 40 -16.00 -14.65 -2.04
N VAL A 41 -15.62 -14.41 -3.29
CA VAL A 41 -16.13 -13.31 -4.11
C VAL A 41 -16.69 -13.92 -5.39
N THR A 42 -17.94 -13.60 -5.71
CA THR A 42 -18.61 -14.20 -6.86
C THR A 42 -19.57 -13.23 -7.52
N SER A 43 -19.76 -13.41 -8.83
CA SER A 43 -20.85 -12.82 -9.61
C SER A 43 -22.11 -13.72 -9.63
N ASN A 44 -22.06 -14.91 -9.03
CA ASN A 44 -23.19 -15.83 -8.90
C ASN A 44 -24.19 -15.33 -7.82
N ASP A 45 -25.37 -15.95 -7.83
CA ASP A 45 -26.41 -15.65 -6.85
C ASP A 45 -26.16 -16.30 -5.46
N GLU A 46 -27.04 -16.00 -4.51
CA GLU A 46 -26.98 -16.55 -3.16
C GLU A 46 -27.11 -18.08 -3.13
N THR A 47 -27.82 -18.68 -4.05
CA THR A 47 -27.99 -20.13 -4.15
C THR A 47 -26.65 -20.82 -4.41
N TRP A 48 -25.80 -20.20 -5.20
CA TRP A 48 -24.44 -20.70 -5.43
C TRP A 48 -23.61 -20.61 -4.15
N ILE A 49 -23.69 -19.50 -3.41
CA ILE A 49 -22.97 -19.32 -2.15
C ILE A 49 -23.41 -20.39 -1.12
N GLN A 50 -24.71 -20.65 -1.01
CA GLN A 50 -25.23 -21.67 -0.09
C GLN A 50 -24.69 -23.08 -0.43
N LYS A 51 -24.58 -23.42 -1.71
CA LYS A 51 -23.98 -24.69 -2.12
C LYS A 51 -22.50 -24.81 -1.69
N GLN A 52 -21.73 -23.72 -1.78
CA GLN A 52 -20.34 -23.71 -1.31
C GLN A 52 -20.27 -23.88 0.22
N ILE A 53 -21.13 -23.22 0.97
CA ILE A 53 -21.21 -23.36 2.44
C ILE A 53 -21.56 -24.81 2.81
N GLU A 54 -22.57 -25.41 2.18
CA GLU A 54 -22.94 -26.80 2.42
C GLU A 54 -21.82 -27.78 2.07
N PHE A 55 -21.15 -27.55 0.94
CA PHE A 55 -20.00 -28.36 0.54
C PHE A 55 -18.86 -28.30 1.58
N LEU A 56 -18.56 -27.10 2.09
CA LEU A 56 -17.53 -26.95 3.13
C LEU A 56 -17.95 -27.57 4.46
N LYS A 57 -19.22 -27.46 4.86
CA LYS A 57 -19.75 -28.10 6.08
C LYS A 57 -19.65 -29.62 6.06
N VAL A 58 -19.77 -30.23 4.89
CA VAL A 58 -19.56 -31.68 4.74
C VAL A 58 -18.10 -32.09 4.91
N LYS A 59 -17.17 -31.19 4.61
CA LYS A 59 -15.71 -31.44 4.69
C LYS A 59 -15.10 -31.06 6.03
N TYR A 60 -15.66 -30.03 6.69
CA TYR A 60 -15.16 -29.46 7.95
C TYR A 60 -16.32 -29.37 8.93
N ASP A 61 -16.16 -30.01 10.09
CA ASP A 61 -17.24 -30.20 11.08
C ASP A 61 -17.79 -28.89 11.65
N ASP A 62 -16.95 -27.85 11.78
CA ASP A 62 -17.34 -26.56 12.33
C ASP A 62 -16.76 -25.43 11.44
N ILE A 63 -17.66 -24.65 10.84
CA ILE A 63 -17.30 -23.44 10.07
C ILE A 63 -18.19 -22.29 10.52
N SER A 64 -17.56 -21.14 10.79
CA SER A 64 -18.27 -19.86 10.94
C SER A 64 -18.42 -19.18 9.58
N VAL A 65 -19.55 -18.54 9.35
CA VAL A 65 -19.84 -17.88 8.07
C VAL A 65 -20.31 -16.44 8.35
N GLU A 66 -19.60 -15.48 7.77
CA GLU A 66 -20.05 -14.09 7.71
C GLU A 66 -20.51 -13.79 6.27
N MET A 67 -21.68 -13.19 6.14
CA MET A 67 -22.27 -12.84 4.84
C MET A 67 -22.85 -11.44 4.90
N GLY A 68 -22.93 -10.77 3.74
CA GLY A 68 -23.53 -9.44 3.61
C GLY A 68 -22.55 -8.42 3.04
N ASP A 69 -22.93 -7.15 3.17
CA ASP A 69 -22.15 -6.04 2.64
C ASP A 69 -21.04 -5.57 3.59
N GLU A 70 -20.96 -6.14 4.79
CA GLU A 70 -19.96 -5.82 5.79
C GLU A 70 -19.40 -7.11 6.41
N ILE A 71 -18.11 -7.36 6.22
CA ILE A 71 -17.42 -8.58 6.68
C ILE A 71 -16.07 -8.25 7.30
N GLY A 72 -15.62 -9.11 8.23
CA GLY A 72 -14.27 -9.08 8.78
C GLY A 72 -13.30 -9.90 7.91
N LEU A 73 -12.13 -9.35 7.56
CA LEU A 73 -11.10 -10.05 6.79
C LEU A 73 -9.71 -9.67 7.27
N ILE A 74 -8.95 -10.62 7.79
CA ILE A 74 -7.52 -10.45 8.18
C ILE A 74 -7.29 -9.17 9.02
N GLY A 75 -8.17 -8.91 9.99
CA GLY A 75 -8.10 -7.73 10.86
C GLY A 75 -8.52 -6.41 10.19
N MET A 76 -9.07 -6.46 9.00
CA MET A 76 -9.78 -5.36 8.33
C MET A 76 -11.30 -5.57 8.44
N GLN A 77 -12.03 -4.48 8.36
CA GLN A 77 -13.46 -4.45 8.09
C GLN A 77 -13.64 -4.02 6.63
N VAL A 78 -14.32 -4.86 5.86
CA VAL A 78 -14.60 -4.64 4.45
C VAL A 78 -16.08 -4.31 4.34
N LYS A 79 -16.42 -3.16 3.77
CA LYS A 79 -17.80 -2.73 3.52
C LYS A 79 -18.00 -2.50 2.04
N MET A 80 -19.00 -3.16 1.47
CA MET A 80 -19.43 -2.96 0.08
C MET A 80 -20.55 -1.95 0.01
N ASP A 81 -20.31 -0.82 -0.64
CA ASP A 81 -21.35 0.16 -1.00
C ASP A 81 -21.83 -0.17 -2.42
N ARG A 82 -22.88 -0.97 -2.50
CA ARG A 82 -23.44 -1.43 -3.79
C ARG A 82 -24.10 -0.29 -4.58
N VAL A 83 -24.57 0.76 -3.90
CA VAL A 83 -25.20 1.92 -4.55
C VAL A 83 -24.15 2.73 -5.32
N ASN A 84 -23.03 3.05 -4.65
CA ASN A 84 -21.94 3.82 -5.24
C ASN A 84 -20.89 2.92 -5.92
N LYS A 85 -21.04 1.59 -5.86
CA LYS A 85 -20.10 0.59 -6.39
C LYS A 85 -18.68 0.74 -5.83
N ASN A 86 -18.57 1.03 -4.54
CA ASN A 86 -17.33 1.22 -3.83
C ASN A 86 -17.09 0.10 -2.82
N VAL A 87 -15.83 -0.16 -2.53
CA VAL A 87 -15.42 -0.99 -1.40
C VAL A 87 -14.65 -0.11 -0.42
N ILE A 88 -15.04 -0.15 0.86
CA ILE A 88 -14.45 0.65 1.93
C ILE A 88 -13.74 -0.30 2.89
N LEU A 89 -12.47 -0.04 3.16
CA LEU A 89 -11.63 -0.81 4.06
C LEU A 89 -11.25 0.03 5.28
N THR A 90 -11.45 -0.53 6.49
CA THR A 90 -11.08 0.10 7.76
C THR A 90 -10.45 -0.90 8.72
N GLN A 91 -9.81 -0.40 9.79
CA GLN A 91 -9.20 -1.24 10.84
C GLN A 91 -9.46 -0.71 12.26
N PRO A 92 -10.72 -0.44 12.65
CA PRO A 92 -11.05 0.23 13.92
C PRO A 92 -10.50 -0.54 15.14
N LYS A 93 -10.67 -1.86 15.21
CA LYS A 93 -10.19 -2.68 16.33
C LYS A 93 -8.66 -2.60 16.54
N ASN A 94 -7.89 -2.56 15.44
CA ASN A 94 -6.44 -2.43 15.51
C ASN A 94 -6.02 -1.03 15.95
N VAL A 95 -6.70 0.01 15.47
CA VAL A 95 -6.48 1.39 15.88
C VAL A 95 -6.78 1.58 17.36
N GLU A 96 -7.93 1.10 17.85
CA GLU A 96 -8.28 1.14 19.27
C GLU A 96 -7.27 0.41 20.14
N LYS A 97 -6.76 -0.75 19.69
CA LYS A 97 -5.73 -1.50 20.39
C LYS A 97 -4.43 -0.70 20.53
N ILE A 98 -4.00 -0.01 19.47
CA ILE A 98 -2.81 0.87 19.53
C ILE A 98 -3.01 1.98 20.55
N ILE A 99 -4.15 2.67 20.48
CA ILE A 99 -4.51 3.78 21.36
C ILE A 99 -4.50 3.34 22.81
N ALA A 100 -5.21 2.25 23.12
CA ALA A 100 -5.31 1.72 24.48
C ALA A 100 -3.97 1.21 25.03
N THR A 101 -3.16 0.53 24.20
CA THR A 101 -1.89 -0.05 24.65
C THR A 101 -0.84 1.03 24.98
N PHE A 102 -0.84 2.13 24.24
CA PHE A 102 0.20 3.18 24.37
C PHE A 102 -0.31 4.48 24.99
N GLY A 103 -1.58 4.54 25.42
CA GLY A 103 -2.16 5.70 26.12
C GLY A 103 -2.21 6.94 25.25
N VAL A 104 -2.52 6.81 23.95
CA VAL A 104 -2.58 7.94 23.02
C VAL A 104 -3.88 8.71 23.23
N ASP A 105 -3.80 9.97 23.64
CA ASP A 105 -4.94 10.80 24.04
C ASP A 105 -5.10 12.10 23.24
N LYS A 106 -4.16 12.40 22.33
CA LYS A 106 -4.19 13.60 21.47
C LYS A 106 -3.89 13.26 20.02
N GLY A 107 -4.45 14.06 19.10
CA GLY A 107 -4.25 13.90 17.66
C GLY A 107 -3.06 14.69 17.11
N ALA A 108 -2.57 14.29 15.93
CA ALA A 108 -1.62 15.05 15.12
C ALA A 108 -2.14 15.17 13.67
N PRO A 109 -1.88 16.28 12.95
CA PRO A 109 -2.43 16.51 11.60
C PRO A 109 -1.73 15.68 10.53
N THR A 110 -0.46 15.28 10.77
CA THR A 110 0.36 14.48 9.84
C THR A 110 1.16 13.42 10.58
N PRO A 111 1.49 12.29 9.94
CA PRO A 111 2.25 11.21 10.58
C PRO A 111 3.70 11.57 10.87
N ALA A 112 4.27 12.54 10.15
CA ALA A 112 5.63 13.04 10.38
C ALA A 112 5.74 14.51 9.99
N LEU A 113 6.77 15.18 10.51
CA LEU A 113 7.23 16.50 10.07
C LEU A 113 8.46 16.33 9.17
N GLY A 114 8.68 17.24 8.23
CA GLY A 114 9.77 17.15 7.27
C GLY A 114 11.16 16.98 7.91
N ASN A 115 11.40 17.68 9.00
CA ASN A 115 12.66 17.62 9.77
C ASN A 115 12.79 16.36 10.65
N MET A 116 11.71 15.64 10.93
CA MET A 116 11.73 14.45 11.79
C MET A 116 12.32 13.21 11.14
N MET A 117 12.49 13.19 9.82
CA MET A 117 13.02 12.02 9.12
C MET A 117 14.56 11.91 9.18
N GLY A 118 15.25 12.96 9.61
CA GLY A 118 16.69 12.93 9.85
C GLY A 118 17.09 11.94 10.95
N ASP A 119 18.30 11.39 10.84
CA ASP A 119 18.94 10.68 11.94
C ASP A 119 19.54 11.72 12.90
N ASP A 120 19.20 11.62 14.19
CA ASP A 120 19.81 12.41 15.25
C ASP A 120 20.63 11.45 16.14
N ASP A 121 21.95 11.54 16.00
CA ASP A 121 22.88 10.73 16.77
C ASP A 121 23.10 11.26 18.20
N THR A 122 22.50 12.42 18.55
CA THR A 122 22.66 13.07 19.87
C THR A 122 21.63 12.60 20.90
N SER A 123 20.49 12.06 20.43
CA SER A 123 19.43 11.56 21.31
C SER A 123 19.84 10.27 22.03
N PRO A 124 19.60 10.15 23.35
CA PRO A 124 19.98 8.98 24.12
C PRO A 124 19.28 7.71 23.63
N LEU A 125 19.98 6.58 23.77
CA LEU A 125 19.39 5.26 23.45
C LEU A 125 18.21 4.98 24.37
N LEU A 126 17.13 4.53 23.77
CA LEU A 126 15.92 4.16 24.49
C LEU A 126 16.18 2.91 25.37
N GLN A 127 15.84 2.99 26.66
CA GLN A 127 16.01 1.87 27.59
C GLN A 127 15.07 0.71 27.23
N ASN A 128 13.82 0.97 26.87
CA ASN A 128 12.83 -0.05 26.52
C ASN A 128 12.64 -0.19 25.01
N GLN A 129 13.60 -0.82 24.36
CA GLN A 129 13.54 -1.12 22.91
C GLN A 129 12.29 -1.94 22.51
N LYS A 130 11.81 -2.83 23.40
CA LYS A 130 10.64 -3.68 23.13
C LYS A 130 9.35 -2.86 22.98
N GLN A 131 9.19 -1.80 23.78
CA GLN A 131 8.04 -0.91 23.68
C GLN A 131 8.00 -0.22 22.32
N PHE A 132 9.12 0.33 21.88
CA PHE A 132 9.26 0.93 20.55
C PHE A 132 8.96 -0.06 19.42
N MET A 133 9.57 -1.27 19.48
CA MET A 133 9.31 -2.33 18.49
C MET A 133 7.83 -2.70 18.43
N SER A 134 7.18 -2.84 19.59
CA SER A 134 5.76 -3.20 19.67
C SER A 134 4.89 -2.12 19.02
N LEU A 135 5.09 -0.84 19.38
CA LEU A 135 4.35 0.28 18.79
C LEU A 135 4.54 0.33 17.29
N ASN A 136 5.80 0.36 16.83
CA ASN A 136 6.07 0.49 15.40
C ASN A 136 5.58 -0.72 14.58
N SER A 137 5.60 -1.94 15.15
CA SER A 137 5.07 -3.14 14.49
C SER A 137 3.54 -3.10 14.35
N MET A 138 2.83 -2.60 15.36
CA MET A 138 1.38 -2.42 15.27
C MET A 138 1.01 -1.33 14.25
N LEU A 139 1.75 -0.23 14.21
CA LEU A 139 1.59 0.81 13.20
C LEU A 139 1.92 0.28 11.79
N MET A 140 2.98 -0.53 11.64
CA MET A 140 3.32 -1.19 10.39
C MET A 140 2.18 -2.09 9.90
N PHE A 141 1.52 -2.82 10.80
CA PHE A 141 0.41 -3.71 10.46
C PHE A 141 -0.78 -2.95 9.84
N ILE A 142 -1.18 -1.80 10.41
CA ILE A 142 -2.25 -0.98 9.83
C ILE A 142 -1.77 -0.24 8.58
N GLY A 143 -0.51 0.21 8.55
CA GLY A 143 0.10 0.88 7.41
C GLY A 143 0.20 0.00 6.17
N GLN A 144 0.37 -1.30 6.33
CA GLN A 144 0.41 -2.26 5.22
C GLN A 144 -0.97 -2.51 4.59
N ARG A 145 -2.06 -2.08 5.23
CA ARG A 145 -3.43 -2.35 4.81
C ARG A 145 -4.21 -1.08 4.49
N THR A 146 -4.63 -0.35 5.50
CA THR A 146 -5.57 0.77 5.32
C THR A 146 -4.97 2.16 5.56
N TYR A 147 -3.76 2.26 6.15
CA TYR A 147 -3.05 3.52 6.41
C TYR A 147 -1.73 3.63 5.62
N PRO A 148 -1.74 3.54 4.27
CA PRO A 148 -0.51 3.50 3.48
C PRO A 148 0.38 4.74 3.65
N GLU A 149 -0.18 5.91 3.98
CA GLU A 149 0.50 7.19 4.16
C GLU A 149 1.47 7.21 5.35
N ILE A 150 1.29 6.30 6.35
CA ILE A 150 2.24 6.22 7.47
C ILE A 150 3.48 5.37 7.13
N ARG A 151 3.45 4.61 6.03
CA ARG A 151 4.50 3.62 5.69
C ARG A 151 5.91 4.20 5.60
N PRO A 152 6.16 5.36 4.97
CA PRO A 152 7.52 5.91 4.92
C PRO A 152 8.14 6.04 6.30
N THR A 153 7.38 6.60 7.25
CA THR A 153 7.83 6.82 8.62
C THR A 153 8.06 5.50 9.37
N VAL A 154 7.08 4.60 9.38
CA VAL A 154 7.19 3.34 10.13
C VAL A 154 8.24 2.40 9.56
N ILE A 155 8.46 2.42 8.24
CA ILE A 155 9.53 1.64 7.59
C ILE A 155 10.90 2.20 7.96
N LYS A 156 11.09 3.53 7.96
CA LYS A 156 12.33 4.14 8.42
C LYS A 156 12.60 3.80 9.88
N LEU A 157 11.61 3.91 10.75
CA LEU A 157 11.70 3.54 12.16
C LEU A 157 12.01 2.04 12.36
N SER A 158 11.52 1.15 11.51
CA SER A 158 11.82 -0.29 11.61
C SER A 158 13.32 -0.60 11.47
N THR A 159 14.09 0.24 10.79
CA THR A 159 15.55 0.10 10.69
C THR A 159 16.29 0.34 12.01
N LYS A 160 15.59 0.85 13.03
CA LYS A 160 16.13 1.22 14.35
C LYS A 160 15.77 0.24 15.46
N TYR A 161 15.13 -0.89 15.20
CA TYR A 161 14.55 -1.78 16.23
C TYR A 161 15.48 -2.20 17.37
N ASN A 162 16.79 -2.32 17.12
CA ASN A 162 17.77 -2.68 18.17
C ASN A 162 18.61 -1.50 18.67
N LYS A 163 18.37 -0.29 18.18
CA LYS A 163 19.16 0.91 18.47
C LYS A 163 18.31 2.18 18.46
N ALA A 164 17.03 2.06 18.76
CA ALA A 164 16.13 3.20 18.79
C ALA A 164 16.54 4.18 19.90
N THR A 165 16.43 5.45 19.60
CA THR A 165 16.63 6.56 20.53
C THR A 165 15.30 7.02 21.12
N GLU A 166 15.34 7.89 22.14
CA GLU A 166 14.14 8.52 22.68
C GLU A 166 13.41 9.34 21.60
N LEU A 167 14.16 10.00 20.71
CA LEU A 167 13.58 10.71 19.56
C LEU A 167 12.88 9.78 18.60
N ASP A 168 13.41 8.57 18.35
CA ASP A 168 12.74 7.59 17.49
C ASP A 168 11.40 7.13 18.11
N LEU A 169 11.33 7.00 19.43
CA LEU A 169 10.05 6.73 20.11
C LEU A 169 9.08 7.91 19.96
N CYS A 170 9.54 9.16 20.12
CA CYS A 170 8.70 10.34 19.88
C CYS A 170 8.13 10.37 18.46
N LYS A 171 8.93 10.01 17.45
CA LYS A 171 8.47 9.87 16.06
C LYS A 171 7.38 8.80 15.92
N ALA A 172 7.57 7.63 16.55
CA ALA A 172 6.55 6.55 16.52
C ALA A 172 5.26 6.97 17.24
N VAL A 173 5.37 7.65 18.38
CA VAL A 173 4.21 8.20 19.11
C VAL A 173 3.47 9.24 18.27
N ARG A 174 4.17 10.09 17.52
CA ARG A 174 3.53 11.03 16.61
C ARG A 174 2.71 10.33 15.52
N VAL A 175 3.22 9.22 14.95
CA VAL A 175 2.40 8.41 14.01
C VAL A 175 1.15 7.89 14.68
N ALA A 176 1.25 7.40 15.93
CA ALA A 176 0.07 6.95 16.68
C ALA A 176 -0.90 8.10 16.99
N GLN A 177 -0.41 9.30 17.26
CA GLN A 177 -1.23 10.51 17.42
C GLN A 177 -1.96 10.89 16.12
N TYR A 178 -1.30 10.77 14.97
CA TYR A 178 -1.98 10.94 13.67
C TYR A 178 -3.12 9.94 13.49
N VAL A 179 -2.85 8.66 13.73
CA VAL A 179 -3.87 7.60 13.65
C VAL A 179 -5.02 7.85 14.63
N TYR A 180 -4.74 8.30 15.84
CA TYR A 180 -5.76 8.71 16.83
C TYR A 180 -6.62 9.87 16.30
N GLY A 181 -6.00 10.90 15.71
CA GLY A 181 -6.68 12.10 15.22
C GLY A 181 -7.67 11.82 14.09
N CYS A 182 -7.43 10.77 13.30
CA CYS A 182 -8.29 10.43 12.17
C CYS A 182 -9.12 9.13 12.37
N LYS A 183 -9.06 8.48 13.53
CA LYS A 183 -9.63 7.15 13.80
C LYS A 183 -11.11 6.97 13.42
N GLU A 184 -11.93 8.01 13.59
CA GLU A 184 -13.37 7.97 13.34
C GLU A 184 -13.73 8.16 11.85
N THR A 185 -12.80 8.68 11.07
CA THR A 185 -13.10 9.13 9.71
C THR A 185 -12.24 8.50 8.64
N HIS A 186 -11.10 7.92 9.03
CA HIS A 186 -10.15 7.35 8.09
C HIS A 186 -10.70 6.08 7.42
N GLN A 187 -10.68 6.08 6.09
CA GLN A 187 -11.18 5.01 5.24
C GLN A 187 -10.30 4.88 4.00
N LEU A 188 -9.93 3.67 3.64
CA LEU A 188 -9.40 3.39 2.31
C LEU A 188 -10.58 3.04 1.39
N VAL A 189 -10.81 3.87 0.41
CA VAL A 189 -11.94 3.74 -0.53
C VAL A 189 -11.43 3.21 -1.87
N LEU A 190 -12.03 2.14 -2.37
CA LEU A 190 -11.79 1.60 -3.69
C LEU A 190 -13.02 1.90 -4.56
N ALA A 191 -12.93 2.91 -5.41
CA ALA A 191 -14.01 3.43 -6.24
C ALA A 191 -13.60 3.40 -7.73
N PRO A 192 -13.58 2.23 -8.39
CA PRO A 192 -13.13 2.11 -9.77
C PRO A 192 -14.14 2.75 -10.73
N LYS A 193 -13.64 3.55 -11.68
CA LYS A 193 -14.39 4.02 -12.84
C LYS A 193 -14.38 2.98 -13.94
N SER A 194 -13.26 2.30 -14.10
CA SER A 194 -13.07 1.18 -14.99
C SER A 194 -12.13 0.14 -14.33
N LEU A 195 -12.06 -1.06 -14.87
CA LEU A 195 -11.09 -2.06 -14.45
C LEU A 195 -9.75 -1.96 -15.19
N GLN A 196 -9.51 -0.86 -15.91
CA GLN A 196 -8.20 -0.57 -16.49
C GLN A 196 -7.21 -0.20 -15.38
N MET A 197 -6.10 -0.94 -15.30
CA MET A 197 -5.06 -0.68 -14.31
C MET A 197 -4.30 0.61 -14.62
N VAL A 198 -3.90 1.28 -13.54
CA VAL A 198 -2.99 2.44 -13.53
C VAL A 198 -1.99 2.27 -12.39
N CYS A 199 -0.80 2.86 -12.52
CA CYS A 199 0.17 2.85 -11.44
C CYS A 199 1.00 4.15 -11.39
N SER A 200 1.67 4.38 -10.26
CA SER A 200 2.60 5.49 -10.10
C SER A 200 3.87 5.05 -9.38
N ALA A 201 5.00 5.66 -9.69
CA ALA A 201 6.29 5.36 -9.07
C ALA A 201 7.08 6.63 -8.79
N ASP A 202 7.74 6.68 -7.62
CA ASP A 202 8.62 7.76 -7.17
C ASP A 202 9.79 7.20 -6.34
N ALA A 203 10.89 7.94 -6.24
CA ALA A 203 12.00 7.61 -5.37
C ALA A 203 12.53 8.83 -4.60
N SER A 204 12.71 8.70 -3.29
CA SER A 204 13.49 9.65 -2.50
C SER A 204 14.95 9.23 -2.49
N TYR A 205 15.81 10.04 -3.12
CA TYR A 205 17.23 9.71 -3.32
C TYR A 205 18.04 9.87 -2.04
N ALA A 206 18.83 8.82 -1.70
CA ALA A 206 19.78 8.79 -0.57
C ALA A 206 19.18 9.17 0.79
N GLU A 207 17.89 8.86 1.02
CA GLU A 207 17.13 9.24 2.21
C GLU A 207 17.53 8.49 3.49
N HIS A 208 18.17 7.34 3.37
CA HIS A 208 18.58 6.53 4.52
C HIS A 208 20.04 6.78 4.91
N ALA A 209 20.37 6.61 6.21
CA ALA A 209 21.71 6.85 6.77
C ALA A 209 22.84 6.07 6.07
N ASP A 210 22.52 4.92 5.45
CA ASP A 210 23.46 4.13 4.66
C ASP A 210 23.53 4.54 3.17
N GLY A 211 23.00 5.72 2.83
CA GLY A 211 22.98 6.28 1.48
C GLY A 211 22.02 5.58 0.51
N LYS A 212 21.17 4.69 1.01
CA LYS A 212 20.14 4.05 0.17
C LYS A 212 18.95 4.97 -0.02
N SER A 213 18.31 4.84 -1.17
CA SER A 213 17.10 5.55 -1.53
C SER A 213 15.85 4.83 -1.00
N HIS A 214 14.71 5.51 -1.05
CA HIS A 214 13.41 4.93 -0.73
C HIS A 214 12.54 4.89 -1.98
N SER A 215 11.88 3.77 -2.24
CA SER A 215 10.93 3.63 -3.34
C SER A 215 9.51 3.76 -2.85
N GLY A 216 8.70 4.52 -3.57
CA GLY A 216 7.26 4.64 -3.41
C GLY A 216 6.51 4.28 -4.68
N GLY A 217 5.27 3.83 -4.54
CA GLY A 217 4.42 3.60 -5.70
C GLY A 217 3.04 3.09 -5.33
N THR A 218 2.14 3.20 -6.28
CA THR A 218 0.78 2.69 -6.19
C THR A 218 0.45 1.84 -7.40
N VAL A 219 -0.42 0.84 -7.20
CA VAL A 219 -1.11 0.13 -8.29
C VAL A 219 -2.59 0.14 -7.96
N GLY A 220 -3.40 0.48 -8.93
CA GLY A 220 -4.84 0.62 -8.76
C GLY A 220 -5.59 0.50 -10.09
N PHE A 221 -6.86 0.82 -10.03
CA PHE A 221 -7.70 0.98 -11.23
C PHE A 221 -7.96 2.45 -11.51
N GLU A 222 -8.27 2.75 -12.76
CA GLU A 222 -8.72 4.08 -13.16
C GLU A 222 -9.92 4.53 -12.30
N SER A 223 -9.85 5.76 -11.76
CA SER A 223 -10.85 6.32 -10.88
C SER A 223 -10.88 7.83 -10.98
N ASP A 224 -12.04 8.43 -10.77
CA ASP A 224 -12.17 9.89 -10.66
C ASP A 224 -11.75 10.40 -9.27
N THR A 225 -11.69 9.50 -8.27
CA THR A 225 -11.23 9.80 -6.90
C THR A 225 -10.01 8.99 -6.51
N CYS A 226 -10.22 7.73 -6.12
CA CYS A 226 -9.19 6.79 -5.73
C CYS A 226 -9.64 5.34 -5.96
N CYS A 227 -8.74 4.50 -6.45
CA CYS A 227 -8.90 3.05 -6.43
C CYS A 227 -7.54 2.34 -6.38
N ASN A 228 -6.66 2.76 -5.46
CA ASN A 228 -5.38 2.09 -5.26
C ASN A 228 -5.55 0.87 -4.35
N PHE A 229 -5.18 -0.32 -4.83
CA PHE A 229 -5.27 -1.57 -4.08
C PHE A 229 -3.90 -2.11 -3.65
N ALA A 230 -2.79 -1.59 -4.20
CA ALA A 230 -1.44 -1.91 -3.76
C ALA A 230 -0.62 -0.65 -3.55
N PHE A 231 0.14 -0.65 -2.46
CA PHE A 231 0.97 0.47 -2.03
C PHE A 231 2.40 -0.03 -1.82
N ILE A 232 3.35 0.61 -2.46
CA ILE A 232 4.77 0.32 -2.33
C ILE A 232 5.40 1.47 -1.55
N SER A 233 6.08 1.15 -0.47
CA SER A 233 6.95 2.05 0.26
C SER A 233 8.04 1.17 0.85
N CYS A 234 9.27 1.29 0.40
CA CYS A 234 10.36 0.43 0.86
C CYS A 234 11.72 1.06 0.63
N LYS A 235 12.65 0.77 1.57
CA LYS A 235 14.06 1.06 1.40
C LYS A 235 14.63 0.26 0.24
N GLN A 236 15.39 0.90 -0.64
CA GLN A 236 16.03 0.21 -1.76
C GLN A 236 17.11 -0.76 -1.27
N PRO A 237 17.26 -1.93 -1.91
CA PRO A 237 18.25 -2.92 -1.49
C PRO A 237 19.70 -2.52 -1.79
N VAL A 238 19.90 -1.59 -2.74
CA VAL A 238 21.20 -1.13 -3.20
C VAL A 238 21.30 0.38 -3.13
N VAL A 239 22.53 0.91 -3.09
CA VAL A 239 22.79 2.35 -3.21
C VAL A 239 22.71 2.73 -4.68
N ALA A 240 21.82 3.63 -5.03
CA ALA A 240 21.73 4.24 -6.34
C ALA A 240 22.80 5.33 -6.48
N LYS A 241 23.43 5.45 -7.64
CA LYS A 241 24.50 6.43 -7.89
C LYS A 241 23.98 7.79 -8.39
N SER A 242 22.71 7.84 -8.75
CA SER A 242 22.04 9.06 -9.23
C SER A 242 20.55 8.98 -8.91
N VAL A 243 19.87 10.13 -8.96
CA VAL A 243 18.41 10.21 -8.86
C VAL A 243 17.75 9.33 -9.92
N GLY A 244 18.19 9.39 -11.19
CA GLY A 244 17.62 8.56 -12.26
C GLY A 244 17.76 7.05 -12.03
N GLU A 245 18.85 6.59 -11.39
CA GLU A 245 18.99 5.18 -10.99
C GLU A 245 18.01 4.82 -9.86
N ALA A 246 17.81 5.70 -8.87
CA ALA A 246 16.84 5.48 -7.81
C ALA A 246 15.42 5.40 -8.35
N GLU A 247 15.05 6.29 -9.28
CA GLU A 247 13.78 6.28 -9.97
C GLU A 247 13.55 4.99 -10.77
N LEU A 248 14.54 4.55 -11.52
CA LEU A 248 14.47 3.28 -12.25
C LEU A 248 14.25 2.09 -11.32
N ILE A 249 14.88 2.07 -10.14
CA ILE A 249 14.68 1.00 -9.15
C ILE A 249 13.24 1.04 -8.60
N ALA A 250 12.67 2.22 -8.37
CA ALA A 250 11.28 2.37 -7.94
C ALA A 250 10.29 1.91 -9.02
N GLN A 251 10.48 2.34 -10.27
CA GLN A 251 9.68 1.92 -11.42
C GLN A 251 9.73 0.40 -11.62
N ASN A 252 10.92 -0.21 -11.53
CA ASN A 252 11.07 -1.67 -11.59
C ASN A 252 10.27 -2.37 -10.48
N ARG A 253 10.33 -1.84 -9.25
CA ARG A 253 9.59 -2.42 -8.13
C ARG A 253 8.08 -2.33 -8.31
N VAL A 254 7.56 -1.23 -8.83
CA VAL A 254 6.14 -1.08 -9.16
C VAL A 254 5.76 -2.01 -10.32
N GLY A 255 6.62 -2.13 -11.33
CA GLY A 255 6.43 -3.04 -12.47
C GLY A 255 6.23 -4.50 -12.04
N ASP A 256 6.99 -5.00 -11.02
CA ASP A 256 6.80 -6.34 -10.46
C ASP A 256 5.34 -6.56 -9.98
N TYR A 257 4.76 -5.57 -9.28
CA TYR A 257 3.36 -5.62 -8.82
C TYR A 257 2.36 -5.52 -9.96
N VAL A 258 2.65 -4.71 -10.97
CA VAL A 258 1.79 -4.56 -12.16
C VAL A 258 1.71 -5.89 -12.91
N GLU A 259 2.84 -6.54 -13.19
CA GLU A 259 2.83 -7.82 -13.91
C GLU A 259 2.12 -8.91 -13.12
N TRP A 260 2.35 -8.99 -11.80
CA TRP A 260 1.62 -9.92 -10.93
C TRP A 260 0.10 -9.68 -11.00
N ALA A 261 -0.34 -8.42 -10.89
CA ALA A 261 -1.76 -8.07 -10.90
C ALA A 261 -2.40 -8.28 -12.29
N ARG A 262 -1.68 -7.97 -13.38
CA ARG A 262 -2.14 -8.22 -14.76
C ARG A 262 -2.44 -9.71 -14.99
N GLU A 263 -1.53 -10.56 -14.55
CA GLU A 263 -1.68 -12.00 -14.72
C GLU A 263 -2.81 -12.56 -13.83
N MET A 264 -2.97 -12.05 -12.60
CA MET A 264 -4.10 -12.40 -11.73
C MET A 264 -5.43 -11.97 -12.35
N LEU A 265 -5.52 -10.75 -12.87
CA LEU A 265 -6.72 -10.24 -13.53
C LEU A 265 -7.04 -11.02 -14.81
N LEU A 266 -6.02 -11.44 -15.57
CA LEU A 266 -6.21 -12.33 -16.74
C LEU A 266 -6.81 -13.68 -16.33
N GLU A 267 -6.34 -14.29 -15.24
CA GLU A 267 -6.91 -15.52 -14.69
C GLU A 267 -8.38 -15.32 -14.25
N LEU A 268 -8.72 -14.15 -13.72
CA LEU A 268 -10.10 -13.79 -13.35
C LEU A 268 -10.99 -13.44 -14.56
N GLY A 269 -10.41 -13.29 -15.75
CA GLY A 269 -11.17 -12.98 -16.98
C GLY A 269 -11.19 -11.48 -17.33
N TYR A 270 -10.33 -10.68 -16.70
CA TYR A 270 -10.20 -9.22 -16.92
C TYR A 270 -8.82 -8.88 -17.52
N PRO A 271 -8.56 -9.23 -18.81
CA PRO A 271 -7.29 -8.92 -19.45
C PRO A 271 -7.03 -7.42 -19.44
N GLN A 272 -5.79 -7.03 -19.19
CA GLN A 272 -5.38 -5.64 -19.14
C GLN A 272 -4.70 -5.25 -20.43
N GLU A 273 -5.04 -4.08 -20.94
CA GLU A 273 -4.30 -3.40 -22.00
C GLU A 273 -2.97 -2.83 -21.45
N THR A 274 -2.36 -1.92 -22.19
CA THR A 274 -1.16 -1.21 -21.73
C THR A 274 -1.45 -0.43 -20.44
N VAL A 275 -0.70 -0.70 -19.36
CA VAL A 275 -0.87 -0.02 -18.07
C VAL A 275 -0.09 1.29 -18.06
N PRO A 276 -0.71 2.47 -17.88
CA PRO A 276 -0.01 3.72 -17.68
C PRO A 276 0.70 3.74 -16.32
N MET A 277 2.00 4.04 -16.33
CA MET A 277 2.80 4.30 -15.14
C MET A 277 3.16 5.79 -15.09
N TYR A 278 2.62 6.49 -14.10
CA TYR A 278 2.88 7.91 -13.88
C TYR A 278 4.18 8.10 -13.10
N VAL A 279 5.05 8.97 -13.61
CA VAL A 279 6.38 9.28 -13.05
C VAL A 279 6.70 10.75 -13.23
N ASP A 280 7.50 11.36 -12.34
CA ASP A 280 7.94 12.77 -12.48
C ASP A 280 9.38 12.90 -12.98
N SER A 281 10.12 11.80 -13.09
CA SER A 281 11.52 11.80 -13.53
C SER A 281 11.65 11.71 -15.05
N GLN A 282 11.73 12.85 -15.72
CA GLN A 282 12.06 12.90 -17.16
C GLN A 282 13.42 12.25 -17.48
N CYS A 283 14.38 12.34 -16.53
CA CYS A 283 15.69 11.72 -16.68
C CYS A 283 15.57 10.18 -16.75
N ALA A 284 14.80 9.55 -15.85
CA ALA A 284 14.58 8.10 -15.88
C ALA A 284 13.83 7.68 -17.15
N MET A 285 12.83 8.45 -17.59
CA MET A 285 12.13 8.20 -18.86
C MET A 285 13.10 8.24 -20.05
N GLN A 286 13.95 9.26 -20.16
CA GLN A 286 14.96 9.38 -21.22
C GLN A 286 15.96 8.23 -21.19
N MET A 287 16.42 7.81 -19.99
CA MET A 287 17.33 6.66 -19.84
C MET A 287 16.73 5.39 -20.47
N LEU A 288 15.44 5.11 -20.24
CA LEU A 288 14.75 3.97 -20.81
C LEU A 288 14.52 4.08 -22.33
N GLN A 289 14.34 5.29 -22.84
CA GLN A 289 14.17 5.55 -24.29
C GLN A 289 15.50 5.47 -25.07
N GLN A 290 16.58 6.04 -24.53
CA GLN A 290 17.86 6.18 -25.24
C GLN A 290 18.76 4.93 -25.21
N GLY A 291 18.46 3.93 -24.34
CA GLY A 291 19.21 2.69 -24.27
C GLY A 291 20.45 2.72 -23.36
N THR A 292 21.25 1.66 -23.43
CA THR A 292 22.25 1.25 -22.42
C THR A 292 23.52 2.09 -22.30
N GLY A 293 23.68 3.21 -23.03
CA GLY A 293 24.91 4.01 -23.02
C GLY A 293 25.40 4.46 -21.64
N SER A 294 24.46 4.69 -20.71
CA SER A 294 24.74 5.23 -19.38
C SER A 294 25.15 4.19 -18.30
N PHE A 295 24.89 2.90 -18.51
CA PHE A 295 25.02 1.88 -17.45
C PHE A 295 26.25 0.96 -17.58
N LYS A 296 27.35 1.44 -18.15
CA LYS A 296 28.54 0.58 -18.48
C LYS A 296 29.14 -0.20 -17.29
N ARG A 297 28.85 0.16 -16.02
CA ARG A 297 29.54 -0.40 -14.84
C ARG A 297 28.64 -1.10 -13.77
N ALA A 298 27.32 -1.09 -13.89
CA ALA A 298 26.43 -1.63 -12.85
C ALA A 298 25.55 -2.77 -13.39
N LYS A 299 26.00 -4.02 -13.27
CA LYS A 299 25.32 -5.20 -13.83
C LYS A 299 23.88 -5.37 -13.28
N HIS A 300 23.67 -5.12 -12.00
CA HIS A 300 22.34 -5.24 -11.35
C HIS A 300 21.34 -4.17 -11.83
N ILE A 301 21.82 -2.97 -12.17
CA ILE A 301 20.99 -1.90 -12.77
C ILE A 301 20.64 -2.27 -14.22
N LYS A 302 21.60 -2.86 -14.96
CA LYS A 302 21.33 -3.32 -16.33
C LYS A 302 20.19 -4.33 -16.42
N VAL A 303 20.13 -5.31 -15.51
CA VAL A 303 19.04 -6.30 -15.52
C VAL A 303 17.68 -5.62 -15.33
N ARG A 304 17.56 -4.73 -14.34
CA ARG A 304 16.33 -3.95 -14.12
C ARG A 304 15.97 -3.06 -15.30
N PHE A 305 16.97 -2.42 -15.89
CA PHE A 305 16.79 -1.59 -17.07
C PHE A 305 16.22 -2.39 -18.24
N PHE A 306 16.83 -3.54 -18.58
CA PHE A 306 16.34 -4.38 -19.68
C PHE A 306 14.94 -4.90 -19.41
N TRP A 307 14.68 -5.35 -18.19
CA TRP A 307 13.36 -5.82 -17.82
C TRP A 307 12.29 -4.73 -17.96
N MET A 308 12.54 -3.51 -17.47
CA MET A 308 11.64 -2.37 -17.68
C MET A 308 11.48 -2.03 -19.16
N LYS A 309 12.59 -2.10 -19.91
CA LYS A 309 12.55 -1.85 -21.35
C LYS A 309 11.69 -2.90 -22.07
N ASP A 310 11.80 -4.16 -21.72
CA ASP A 310 10.97 -5.23 -22.28
C ASP A 310 9.47 -4.98 -22.01
N LEU A 311 9.10 -4.51 -20.80
CA LEU A 311 7.71 -4.15 -20.49
C LEU A 311 7.18 -2.96 -21.32
N LEU A 312 8.05 -2.02 -21.66
CA LEU A 312 7.70 -0.88 -22.51
C LEU A 312 7.60 -1.31 -23.97
N ASP A 313 8.57 -2.08 -24.46
CA ASP A 313 8.66 -2.50 -25.86
C ASP A 313 7.56 -3.51 -26.25
N ASN A 314 7.14 -4.38 -25.32
CA ASN A 314 6.02 -5.30 -25.53
C ASN A 314 4.63 -4.68 -25.27
N GLY A 315 4.58 -3.40 -24.86
CA GLY A 315 3.35 -2.68 -24.60
C GLY A 315 2.65 -3.03 -23.29
N SER A 316 3.28 -3.75 -22.37
CA SER A 316 2.73 -4.03 -21.04
C SER A 316 2.59 -2.74 -20.21
N LEU A 317 3.58 -1.85 -20.30
CA LEU A 317 3.61 -0.56 -19.60
C LEU A 317 3.80 0.60 -20.57
N LYS A 318 3.33 1.77 -20.16
CA LYS A 318 3.60 3.05 -20.83
C LYS A 318 3.94 4.10 -19.77
N LEU A 319 5.13 4.71 -19.87
CA LEU A 319 5.50 5.81 -18.98
C LEU A 319 4.79 7.10 -19.39
N ILE A 320 4.19 7.77 -18.41
CA ILE A 320 3.53 9.06 -18.58
C ILE A 320 4.11 10.03 -17.55
N TYR A 321 4.59 11.17 -18.02
CA TYR A 321 5.06 12.22 -17.12
C TYR A 321 3.90 12.82 -16.32
N MET A 322 4.11 12.99 -15.02
CA MET A 322 3.20 13.68 -14.11
C MET A 322 4.01 14.64 -13.23
N PRO A 323 3.57 15.89 -13.02
CA PRO A 323 4.24 16.80 -12.12
C PRO A 323 4.30 16.23 -10.68
N THR A 324 5.40 16.48 -9.96
CA THR A 324 5.62 15.97 -8.59
C THR A 324 4.50 16.35 -7.61
N ASP A 325 3.85 17.50 -7.79
CA ASP A 325 2.74 17.92 -6.92
C ASP A 325 1.44 17.12 -7.13
N GLU A 326 1.34 16.41 -8.25
CA GLU A 326 0.20 15.55 -8.59
C GLU A 326 0.53 14.06 -8.45
N LEU A 327 1.82 13.70 -8.31
CA LEU A 327 2.26 12.32 -8.27
C LEU A 327 1.96 11.67 -6.92
N VAL A 328 0.98 10.76 -6.90
CA VAL A 328 0.51 10.10 -5.67
C VAL A 328 1.62 9.32 -4.97
N ALA A 329 2.57 8.76 -5.70
CA ALA A 329 3.67 8.02 -5.13
C ALA A 329 4.57 8.85 -4.19
N ASP A 330 4.60 10.19 -4.31
CA ASP A 330 5.42 11.10 -3.50
C ASP A 330 5.11 11.00 -1.99
N ILE A 331 3.82 10.80 -1.61
CA ILE A 331 3.42 10.61 -0.20
C ILE A 331 3.94 9.28 0.40
N LEU A 332 4.35 8.33 -0.44
CA LEU A 332 4.89 7.03 -0.04
C LEU A 332 6.44 7.02 0.04
N THR A 333 7.10 8.13 -0.29
CA THR A 333 8.56 8.27 -0.25
C THR A 333 9.03 9.32 0.74
N LYS A 334 8.22 10.34 1.02
CA LYS A 334 8.62 11.54 1.78
C LYS A 334 7.61 11.88 2.88
N PRO A 335 8.06 12.49 4.00
CA PRO A 335 7.16 13.08 4.99
C PRO A 335 6.60 14.39 4.42
N LEU A 336 5.33 14.35 4.02
CA LEU A 336 4.63 15.53 3.52
C LEU A 336 3.82 16.20 4.63
N THR A 337 3.57 17.50 4.49
CA THR A 337 2.78 18.31 5.43
C THR A 337 1.84 19.27 4.67
N GLY A 338 0.92 19.90 5.39
CA GLY A 338 0.05 20.95 4.86
C GLY A 338 -0.88 20.49 3.73
N GLY A 339 -1.18 21.41 2.81
CA GLY A 339 -2.12 21.17 1.72
C GLY A 339 -1.71 20.07 0.74
N LYS A 340 -0.41 19.92 0.47
CA LYS A 340 0.11 18.86 -0.40
C LYS A 340 -0.16 17.48 0.20
N PHE A 341 0.08 17.29 1.52
CA PHE A 341 -0.24 16.05 2.21
C PHE A 341 -1.73 15.70 2.07
N GLN A 342 -2.63 16.65 2.33
CA GLN A 342 -4.08 16.45 2.25
C GLN A 342 -4.53 16.08 0.82
N TYR A 343 -4.01 16.79 -0.18
CA TYR A 343 -4.34 16.54 -1.58
C TYR A 343 -3.90 15.14 -2.02
N LEU A 344 -2.64 14.77 -1.76
CA LEU A 344 -2.13 13.47 -2.14
C LEU A 344 -2.73 12.33 -1.30
N LEU A 345 -3.08 12.58 -0.03
CA LEU A 345 -3.82 11.64 0.80
C LEU A 345 -5.20 11.31 0.19
N TYR A 346 -5.95 12.34 -0.25
CA TYR A 346 -7.21 12.13 -0.93
C TYR A 346 -7.05 11.27 -2.20
N LYS A 347 -6.01 11.52 -3.00
CA LYS A 347 -5.69 10.74 -4.19
C LYS A 347 -5.20 9.32 -3.86
N LEU A 348 -4.57 9.13 -2.71
CA LEU A 348 -4.03 7.85 -2.28
C LEU A 348 -5.11 6.88 -1.80
N ILE A 349 -6.04 7.35 -0.95
CA ILE A 349 -7.02 6.51 -0.25
C ILE A 349 -8.49 6.91 -0.48
N GLY A 350 -8.77 7.95 -1.27
CA GLY A 350 -10.13 8.40 -1.55
C GLY A 350 -10.83 9.10 -0.38
N TRP A 351 -10.09 9.39 0.69
CA TRP A 351 -10.63 9.98 1.90
C TRP A 351 -10.38 11.49 1.96
N ASN A 352 -11.45 12.25 2.19
CA ASN A 352 -11.40 13.71 2.33
C ASN A 352 -11.76 14.11 3.76
N ASN A 353 -10.79 14.51 4.55
CA ASN A 353 -11.01 15.00 5.91
C ASN A 353 -11.11 16.53 5.96
N SER A 354 -12.26 17.05 5.59
CA SER A 354 -12.56 18.49 5.68
C SER A 354 -12.42 19.06 7.11
N LYS A 355 -12.47 18.21 8.15
CA LYS A 355 -12.28 18.62 9.56
C LYS A 355 -10.83 18.88 9.92
N LEU A 356 -9.87 18.13 9.33
CA LEU A 356 -8.44 18.41 9.56
C LEU A 356 -7.96 19.69 8.86
N LEU A 357 -8.59 20.08 7.75
CA LEU A 357 -8.30 21.37 7.09
C LEU A 357 -8.57 22.58 7.99
N ASN A 358 -9.56 22.48 8.88
CA ASN A 358 -9.89 23.57 9.81
C ASN A 358 -9.04 23.58 11.09
N CYS A 359 -8.34 22.49 11.42
CA CYS A 359 -7.43 22.41 12.56
C CYS A 359 -5.97 22.81 12.22
N GLY A 360 -5.60 22.83 10.94
CA GLY A 360 -4.22 23.04 10.48
C GLY A 360 -3.67 24.44 10.75
N ASN A 361 -4.50 25.46 10.88
CA ASN A 361 -4.05 26.85 11.10
C ASN A 361 -3.78 27.22 12.58
N THR A 362 -4.13 26.35 13.53
CA THR A 362 -3.92 26.59 14.98
C THR A 362 -2.93 25.62 15.63
N LEU A 363 -2.56 24.52 14.99
CA LEU A 363 -1.74 23.46 15.59
C LEU A 363 -0.26 23.46 15.16
N ASP A 364 0.09 24.12 14.05
CA ASP A 364 1.50 24.24 13.64
C ASP A 364 2.31 25.15 14.60
N GLN A 365 1.64 26.05 15.35
CA GLN A 365 2.28 26.90 16.36
C GLN A 365 2.53 26.19 17.71
N VAL A 366 1.85 25.08 18.00
CA VAL A 366 2.00 24.33 19.27
C VAL A 366 3.06 23.23 19.16
N ALA A 367 3.45 22.85 17.94
CA ALA A 367 4.42 21.76 17.71
C ALA A 367 5.88 22.16 18.02
N GLU A 368 6.19 23.44 18.17
CA GLU A 368 7.54 23.93 18.55
C GLU A 368 7.81 23.87 20.07
N GLU A 369 6.80 23.64 20.90
CA GLU A 369 6.94 23.67 22.38
C GLU A 369 7.02 22.28 23.06
N VAL A 370 7.04 21.17 22.32
CA VAL A 370 6.96 19.82 22.91
C VAL A 370 8.03 18.86 22.35
N CYS A 371 9.26 19.35 22.17
CA CYS A 371 10.46 18.49 22.07
C CYS A 371 11.62 19.14 22.82
#